data_499d11318843cea3bbaae58bbb7969e3
#
_entry.id   499d11318843cea3bbaae58bbb7969e3
#
_cell.length_a   1.000
_cell.length_b   1.000
_cell.length_c   1.000
_cell.angle_alpha   90.00
_cell.angle_beta   90.00
_cell.angle_gamma   90.00
#
_symmetry.space_group_name_H-M   'P 1'
#
loop_
_entity.id
_entity.type
_entity.pdbx_description
1 polymer ?
#
loop_
_entity_poly.entity_id
_entity_poly.type
_entity_poly.pdbx_seq_one_letter_code
_entity_poly.pdbx_strand_id
1 'polypeptide(L)'
;MGVPDWPHEYFERGYGQRWGLRAPSEQVRREAGALWNLLQLSQTARVVDIACGHGRHALALAERGARVVGLDFAVALLSRARALQAELSIGTNWVRGDMRRLPFQAACADAAILMDAFGFFDREDENEAVLLEAARVLAPGGRLVLKVVNGGLVLDDFRQTEREERDGAVVLVVNTLTFDPPRLTQRVTVRGSRGHGEYERRQRLYRMEQMRAALEHAGLAVVDVFANLDGARFESNSSSAMWIVAQRR
;
A
#
# COMPACT_ATOMS: atom_id res chain seq x y z
N MET A 1 29.24 5.47 8.56
CA MET A 1 27.88 5.94 8.86
C MET A 1 26.94 4.82 8.46
N GLY A 2 26.12 4.30 9.40
CA GLY A 2 25.12 3.28 9.08
C GLY A 2 24.14 3.79 8.03
N VAL A 3 23.68 2.89 7.14
CA VAL A 3 22.61 3.22 6.18
C VAL A 3 21.44 3.73 6.99
N PRO A 4 20.88 4.93 6.69
CA PRO A 4 19.73 5.42 7.42
C PRO A 4 18.60 4.40 7.32
N ASP A 5 18.01 4.03 8.47
CA ASP A 5 16.82 3.17 8.54
C ASP A 5 15.59 3.99 8.12
N TRP A 6 15.61 4.44 6.85
CA TRP A 6 14.61 5.32 6.29
C TRP A 6 13.17 4.77 6.40
N PRO A 7 12.92 3.43 6.25
CA PRO A 7 11.57 2.93 6.39
C PRO A 7 11.04 3.15 7.80
N HIS A 8 11.88 2.89 8.81
CA HIS A 8 11.49 3.09 10.20
C HIS A 8 11.19 4.57 10.50
N GLU A 9 12.10 5.50 10.16
CA GLU A 9 11.88 6.92 10.41
C GLU A 9 10.66 7.47 9.67
N TYR A 10 10.51 7.13 8.40
CA TYR A 10 9.40 7.62 7.59
C TYR A 10 8.05 7.09 8.08
N PHE A 11 7.91 5.79 8.29
CA PHE A 11 6.61 5.21 8.64
C PHE A 11 6.25 5.36 10.11
N GLU A 12 7.22 5.43 11.03
CA GLU A 12 6.93 5.70 12.45
C GLU A 12 6.57 7.18 12.72
N ARG A 13 7.12 8.12 11.94
CA ARG A 13 6.95 9.56 12.17
C ARG A 13 6.45 10.33 10.95
N GLY A 14 7.20 10.26 9.84
CA GLY A 14 6.99 11.09 8.66
C GLY A 14 5.67 10.85 7.96
N TYR A 15 5.24 9.60 7.87
CA TYR A 15 3.99 9.24 7.22
C TYR A 15 2.80 9.93 7.88
N GLY A 16 2.69 9.84 9.21
CA GLY A 16 1.61 10.50 9.96
C GLY A 16 1.62 12.02 9.82
N GLN A 17 2.80 12.63 9.82
CA GLN A 17 2.96 14.08 9.64
C GLN A 17 2.58 14.52 8.22
N ARG A 18 2.96 13.75 7.20
CA ARG A 18 2.62 14.05 5.80
C ARG A 18 1.13 13.90 5.51
N TRP A 19 0.55 12.76 5.89
CA TRP A 19 -0.79 12.36 5.42
C TRP A 19 -1.91 12.61 6.43
N GLY A 20 -1.57 12.70 7.72
CA GLY A 20 -2.53 12.65 8.81
C GLY A 20 -3.09 11.22 9.00
N LEU A 21 -3.40 10.86 10.23
CA LEU A 21 -3.88 9.52 10.57
C LEU A 21 -5.35 9.61 11.02
N ARG A 22 -6.28 9.69 10.04
CA ARG A 22 -7.70 9.90 10.26
C ARG A 22 -8.50 8.61 10.10
N ALA A 23 -9.69 8.59 10.67
CA ALA A 23 -10.70 7.58 10.39
C ALA A 23 -11.00 7.49 8.87
N PRO A 24 -11.54 6.37 8.38
CA PRO A 24 -11.92 6.23 6.98
C PRO A 24 -12.84 7.37 6.53
N SER A 25 -12.39 8.12 5.52
CA SER A 25 -13.21 9.15 4.88
C SER A 25 -14.30 8.51 4.02
N GLU A 26 -15.25 9.32 3.54
CA GLU A 26 -16.25 8.86 2.58
C GLU A 26 -15.60 8.31 1.30
N GLN A 27 -14.50 8.91 0.86
CA GLN A 27 -13.73 8.40 -0.27
C GLN A 27 -13.18 6.98 0.02
N VAL A 28 -12.59 6.75 1.21
CA VAL A 28 -12.06 5.43 1.59
C VAL A 28 -13.18 4.40 1.70
N ARG A 29 -14.38 4.79 2.16
CA ARG A 29 -15.55 3.90 2.17
C ARG A 29 -16.03 3.54 0.76
N ARG A 30 -16.00 4.49 -0.19
CA ARG A 30 -16.26 4.19 -1.61
C ARG A 30 -15.19 3.26 -2.19
N GLU A 31 -13.92 3.52 -1.91
CA GLU A 31 -12.81 2.63 -2.29
C GLU A 31 -13.01 1.21 -1.74
N ALA A 32 -13.41 1.07 -0.47
CA ALA A 32 -13.72 -0.24 0.11
C ALA A 32 -14.91 -0.93 -0.58
N GLY A 33 -15.89 -0.18 -1.05
CA GLY A 33 -16.99 -0.71 -1.87
C GLY A 33 -16.51 -1.28 -3.21
N ALA A 34 -15.62 -0.57 -3.90
CA ALA A 34 -15.00 -1.04 -5.13
C ALA A 34 -14.10 -2.26 -4.88
N LEU A 35 -13.26 -2.21 -3.83
CA LEU A 35 -12.43 -3.36 -3.42
C LEU A 35 -13.28 -4.59 -3.11
N TRP A 36 -14.44 -4.41 -2.46
CA TRP A 36 -15.38 -5.52 -2.19
C TRP A 36 -15.79 -6.24 -3.47
N ASN A 37 -16.13 -5.50 -4.50
CA ASN A 37 -16.54 -6.08 -5.79
C ASN A 37 -15.37 -6.70 -6.55
N LEU A 38 -14.21 -6.01 -6.64
CA LEU A 38 -13.03 -6.50 -7.34
C LEU A 38 -12.46 -7.78 -6.71
N LEU A 39 -12.48 -7.85 -5.39
CA LEU A 39 -12.05 -9.02 -4.63
C LEU A 39 -13.13 -10.11 -4.56
N GLN A 40 -14.36 -9.83 -5.04
CA GLN A 40 -15.52 -10.74 -4.96
C GLN A 40 -15.81 -11.21 -3.54
N LEU A 41 -15.76 -10.27 -2.57
CA LEU A 41 -15.96 -10.60 -1.17
C LEU A 41 -17.41 -10.99 -0.88
N SER A 42 -17.56 -11.99 -0.02
CA SER A 42 -18.81 -12.29 0.66
C SER A 42 -18.80 -11.78 2.10
N GLN A 43 -19.94 -11.81 2.77
CA GLN A 43 -19.99 -11.57 4.21
C GLN A 43 -19.08 -12.57 4.92
N THR A 44 -18.34 -12.09 5.91
CA THR A 44 -17.35 -12.86 6.67
C THR A 44 -16.13 -13.38 5.90
N ALA A 45 -15.93 -12.95 4.64
CA ALA A 45 -14.71 -13.25 3.88
C ALA A 45 -13.47 -12.84 4.68
N ARG A 46 -12.45 -13.70 4.67
CA ARG A 46 -11.18 -13.48 5.38
C ARG A 46 -10.26 -12.61 4.51
N VAL A 47 -9.93 -11.43 4.97
CA VAL A 47 -9.10 -10.46 4.22
C VAL A 47 -7.83 -10.16 5.00
N VAL A 48 -6.69 -10.16 4.32
CA VAL A 48 -5.43 -9.67 4.84
C VAL A 48 -5.12 -8.31 4.20
N ASP A 49 -4.98 -7.26 5.02
CA ASP A 49 -4.48 -5.95 4.62
C ASP A 49 -2.98 -5.90 4.90
N ILE A 50 -2.18 -6.08 3.84
CA ILE A 50 -0.71 -6.15 3.91
C ILE A 50 -0.15 -4.73 3.91
N ALA A 51 0.70 -4.37 4.91
CA ALA A 51 1.16 -3.02 5.15
C ALA A 51 -0.01 -2.02 5.34
N CYS A 52 -0.90 -2.37 6.26
CA CYS A 52 -2.19 -1.70 6.46
C CYS A 52 -2.08 -0.25 6.98
N GLY A 53 -0.91 0.18 7.45
CA GLY A 53 -0.70 1.47 8.06
C GLY A 53 -1.61 1.68 9.29
N HIS A 54 -2.35 2.80 9.31
CA HIS A 54 -3.33 3.08 10.37
C HIS A 54 -4.71 2.45 10.12
N GLY A 55 -4.80 1.49 9.17
CA GLY A 55 -5.94 0.60 9.00
C GLY A 55 -7.16 1.19 8.29
N ARG A 56 -7.03 2.29 7.53
CA ARG A 56 -8.17 2.95 6.90
C ARG A 56 -9.01 2.02 6.00
N HIS A 57 -8.36 1.20 5.15
CA HIS A 57 -9.06 0.24 4.27
C HIS A 57 -9.54 -0.98 5.05
N ALA A 58 -8.72 -1.50 5.97
CA ALA A 58 -9.09 -2.61 6.83
C ALA A 58 -10.37 -2.32 7.61
N LEU A 59 -10.46 -1.14 8.25
CA LEU A 59 -11.65 -0.70 8.98
C LEU A 59 -12.86 -0.57 8.05
N ALA A 60 -12.70 0.08 6.89
CA ALA A 60 -13.80 0.26 5.95
C ALA A 60 -14.31 -1.05 5.32
N LEU A 61 -13.43 -2.06 5.13
CA LEU A 61 -13.84 -3.40 4.70
C LEU A 61 -14.53 -4.17 5.83
N ALA A 62 -14.07 -4.02 7.07
CA ALA A 62 -14.70 -4.62 8.23
C ALA A 62 -16.08 -4.02 8.53
N GLU A 63 -16.29 -2.70 8.36
CA GLU A 63 -17.61 -2.05 8.39
C GLU A 63 -18.60 -2.71 7.42
N ARG A 64 -18.12 -3.27 6.31
CA ARG A 64 -18.93 -3.96 5.30
C ARG A 64 -19.17 -5.45 5.59
N GLY A 65 -18.56 -5.98 6.64
CA GLY A 65 -18.76 -7.35 7.10
C GLY A 65 -17.63 -8.34 6.81
N ALA A 66 -16.49 -7.92 6.25
CA ALA A 66 -15.33 -8.76 6.10
C ALA A 66 -14.64 -9.03 7.46
N ARG A 67 -14.00 -10.20 7.60
CA ARG A 67 -13.09 -10.52 8.71
C ARG A 67 -11.68 -10.08 8.33
N VAL A 68 -11.27 -8.89 8.76
CA VAL A 68 -10.01 -8.30 8.33
C VAL A 68 -8.94 -8.47 9.38
N VAL A 69 -7.73 -8.82 8.94
CA VAL A 69 -6.49 -8.75 9.71
C VAL A 69 -5.56 -7.77 8.99
N GLY A 70 -5.19 -6.68 9.66
CA GLY A 70 -4.20 -5.74 9.17
C GLY A 70 -2.80 -6.07 9.72
N LEU A 71 -1.80 -6.09 8.83
CA LEU A 71 -0.40 -6.26 9.20
C LEU A 71 0.39 -5.02 8.82
N ASP A 72 1.18 -4.51 9.74
CA ASP A 72 2.16 -3.45 9.49
C ASP A 72 3.38 -3.63 10.40
N PHE A 73 4.53 -3.08 10.03
CA PHE A 73 5.70 -3.12 10.90
C PHE A 73 5.77 -1.92 11.85
N ALA A 74 5.16 -0.78 11.46
CA ALA A 74 5.22 0.48 12.19
C ALA A 74 4.28 0.48 13.41
N VAL A 75 4.88 0.55 14.60
CA VAL A 75 4.14 0.51 15.87
C VAL A 75 3.22 1.72 16.01
N ALA A 76 3.68 2.91 15.62
CA ALA A 76 2.89 4.13 15.69
C ALA A 76 1.61 4.05 14.83
N LEU A 77 1.71 3.47 13.63
CA LEU A 77 0.56 3.29 12.74
C LEU A 77 -0.43 2.27 13.31
N LEU A 78 0.04 1.12 13.80
CA LEU A 78 -0.82 0.12 14.42
C LEU A 78 -1.47 0.62 15.72
N SER A 79 -0.78 1.45 16.49
CA SER A 79 -1.37 2.09 17.68
C SER A 79 -2.53 3.00 17.28
N ARG A 80 -2.38 3.78 16.21
CA ARG A 80 -3.49 4.60 15.69
C ARG A 80 -4.62 3.74 15.12
N ALA A 81 -4.31 2.64 14.44
CA ALA A 81 -5.32 1.69 13.94
C ALA A 81 -6.19 1.14 15.08
N ARG A 82 -5.58 0.75 16.20
CA ARG A 82 -6.31 0.29 17.40
C ARG A 82 -7.18 1.40 18.00
N ALA A 83 -6.68 2.62 18.05
CA ALA A 83 -7.46 3.76 18.56
C ALA A 83 -8.68 4.03 17.66
N LEU A 84 -8.51 4.05 16.34
CA LEU A 84 -9.61 4.20 15.38
C LEU A 84 -10.61 3.05 15.45
N GLN A 85 -10.14 1.83 15.61
CA GLN A 85 -11.00 0.66 15.82
C GLN A 85 -11.92 0.83 17.04
N ALA A 86 -11.35 1.30 18.15
CA ALA A 86 -12.12 1.54 19.38
C ALA A 86 -13.11 2.71 19.19
N GLU A 87 -12.68 3.81 18.57
CA GLU A 87 -13.53 4.97 18.26
C GLU A 87 -14.74 4.57 17.40
N LEU A 88 -14.56 3.65 16.44
CA LEU A 88 -15.59 3.22 15.49
C LEU A 88 -16.37 1.97 15.95
N SER A 89 -15.92 1.31 17.01
CA SER A 89 -16.50 0.05 17.50
C SER A 89 -16.49 -1.08 16.46
N ILE A 90 -15.43 -1.16 15.65
CA ILE A 90 -15.28 -2.14 14.55
C ILE A 90 -14.41 -3.30 14.98
N GLY A 91 -14.82 -4.53 14.70
CA GLY A 91 -14.04 -5.74 14.95
C GLY A 91 -12.97 -5.98 13.89
N THR A 92 -11.70 -5.75 14.23
CA THR A 92 -10.54 -5.97 13.34
C THR A 92 -9.35 -6.45 14.16
N ASN A 93 -8.45 -7.23 13.58
CA ASN A 93 -7.22 -7.67 14.25
C ASN A 93 -6.01 -6.97 13.63
N TRP A 94 -5.03 -6.65 14.48
CA TRP A 94 -3.81 -5.98 14.07
C TRP A 94 -2.59 -6.79 14.48
N VAL A 95 -1.72 -7.05 13.51
CA VAL A 95 -0.50 -7.84 13.69
C VAL A 95 0.70 -6.97 13.34
N ARG A 96 1.69 -6.91 14.22
CA ARG A 96 2.98 -6.33 13.88
C ARG A 96 3.81 -7.37 13.15
N GLY A 97 4.28 -7.05 11.95
CA GLY A 97 5.06 -8.01 11.16
C GLY A 97 5.68 -7.39 9.92
N ASP A 98 6.54 -8.17 9.28
CA ASP A 98 7.20 -7.82 8.03
C ASP A 98 6.42 -8.45 6.85
N MET A 99 6.08 -7.64 5.86
CA MET A 99 5.35 -8.11 4.68
C MET A 99 6.15 -9.09 3.80
N ARG A 100 7.48 -9.15 3.95
CA ARG A 100 8.33 -10.15 3.29
C ARG A 100 8.21 -11.55 3.91
N ARG A 101 7.61 -11.64 5.11
CA ARG A 101 7.41 -12.90 5.84
C ARG A 101 6.16 -12.80 6.70
N LEU A 102 5.02 -13.04 6.11
CA LEU A 102 3.72 -12.92 6.78
C LEU A 102 3.55 -14.01 7.85
N PRO A 103 3.19 -13.67 9.11
CA PRO A 103 3.02 -14.64 10.19
C PRO A 103 1.66 -15.36 10.10
N PHE A 104 1.23 -15.68 8.90
CA PHE A 104 -0.03 -16.36 8.61
C PHE A 104 0.21 -17.70 7.95
N GLN A 105 -0.72 -18.63 8.15
CA GLN A 105 -0.68 -19.92 7.46
C GLN A 105 -0.95 -19.75 5.95
N ALA A 106 -0.48 -20.72 5.16
CA ALA A 106 -0.81 -20.77 3.74
C ALA A 106 -2.32 -20.97 3.56
N ALA A 107 -2.89 -20.38 2.51
CA ALA A 107 -4.29 -20.49 2.13
C ALA A 107 -5.30 -20.10 3.25
N CYS A 108 -4.92 -19.19 4.13
CA CYS A 108 -5.75 -18.75 5.25
C CYS A 108 -6.68 -17.57 4.90
N ALA A 109 -6.47 -16.89 3.77
CA ALA A 109 -7.23 -15.72 3.35
C ALA A 109 -7.97 -15.95 2.03
N ASP A 110 -9.17 -15.42 1.93
CA ASP A 110 -9.98 -15.44 0.71
C ASP A 110 -9.56 -14.29 -0.22
N ALA A 111 -9.07 -13.21 0.37
CA ALA A 111 -8.55 -12.05 -0.35
C ALA A 111 -7.42 -11.34 0.41
N ALA A 112 -6.63 -10.56 -0.34
CA ALA A 112 -5.61 -9.66 0.21
C ALA A 112 -5.64 -8.31 -0.49
N ILE A 113 -5.23 -7.27 0.22
CA ILE A 113 -4.96 -5.95 -0.35
C ILE A 113 -3.55 -5.50 0.04
N LEU A 114 -2.88 -4.76 -0.88
CA LEU A 114 -1.58 -4.13 -0.66
C LEU A 114 -1.60 -2.74 -1.31
N MET A 115 -1.78 -1.71 -0.48
CA MET A 115 -2.14 -0.38 -0.93
C MET A 115 -0.99 0.60 -0.75
N ASP A 116 -0.40 1.08 -1.87
CA ASP A 116 0.68 2.10 -1.88
C ASP A 116 1.95 1.69 -1.11
N ALA A 117 2.18 0.38 -0.90
CA ALA A 117 3.26 -0.13 -0.05
C ALA A 117 4.23 -1.07 -0.76
N PHE A 118 4.16 -1.23 -2.08
CA PHE A 118 5.05 -2.09 -2.85
C PHE A 118 6.26 -1.33 -3.40
N GLY A 119 7.41 -2.03 -3.48
CA GLY A 119 8.64 -1.49 -4.06
C GLY A 119 9.52 -0.71 -3.07
N PHE A 120 9.34 -0.87 -1.76
CA PHE A 120 10.09 -0.13 -0.74
C PHE A 120 11.40 -0.80 -0.31
N PHE A 121 11.69 -1.99 -0.81
CA PHE A 121 12.94 -2.66 -0.51
C PHE A 121 14.01 -2.35 -1.55
N ASP A 122 15.26 -2.27 -1.10
CA ASP A 122 16.39 -1.97 -1.99
C ASP A 122 16.75 -3.16 -2.89
N ARG A 123 16.48 -4.37 -2.44
CA ARG A 123 16.76 -5.60 -3.18
C ARG A 123 15.51 -6.10 -3.90
N GLU A 124 15.66 -6.57 -5.15
CA GLU A 124 14.54 -7.10 -5.93
C GLU A 124 13.95 -8.37 -5.31
N ASP A 125 14.79 -9.28 -4.78
CA ASP A 125 14.34 -10.49 -4.10
C ASP A 125 13.49 -10.21 -2.85
N GLU A 126 13.70 -9.08 -2.19
CA GLU A 126 12.87 -8.64 -1.06
C GLU A 126 11.49 -8.14 -1.52
N ASN A 127 11.43 -7.41 -2.63
CA ASN A 127 10.15 -7.00 -3.24
C ASN A 127 9.38 -8.23 -3.77
N GLU A 128 10.09 -9.18 -4.38
CA GLU A 128 9.53 -10.43 -4.85
C GLU A 128 8.96 -11.27 -3.69
N ALA A 129 9.67 -11.36 -2.56
CA ALA A 129 9.21 -12.05 -1.37
C ALA A 129 7.85 -11.55 -0.88
N VAL A 130 7.54 -10.25 -1.03
CA VAL A 130 6.22 -9.69 -0.68
C VAL A 130 5.12 -10.31 -1.52
N LEU A 131 5.32 -10.45 -2.83
CA LEU A 131 4.33 -11.04 -3.73
C LEU A 131 4.17 -12.54 -3.51
N LEU A 132 5.27 -13.25 -3.26
CA LEU A 132 5.27 -14.67 -2.91
C LEU A 132 4.48 -14.93 -1.61
N GLU A 133 4.67 -14.10 -0.59
CA GLU A 133 3.95 -14.20 0.66
C GLU A 133 2.46 -13.84 0.52
N ALA A 134 2.14 -12.81 -0.28
CA ALA A 134 0.75 -12.50 -0.62
C ALA A 134 0.07 -13.67 -1.32
N ALA A 135 0.74 -14.32 -2.29
CA ALA A 135 0.23 -15.50 -2.95
C ALA A 135 0.08 -16.70 -2.00
N ARG A 136 1.08 -16.91 -1.11
CA ARG A 136 1.07 -18.02 -0.16
C ARG A 136 -0.13 -17.99 0.79
N VAL A 137 -0.47 -16.82 1.31
CA VAL A 137 -1.57 -16.68 2.28
C VAL A 137 -2.95 -16.73 1.65
N LEU A 138 -3.08 -16.42 0.37
CA LEU A 138 -4.34 -16.53 -0.35
C LEU A 138 -4.74 -18.00 -0.53
N ALA A 139 -6.03 -18.31 -0.40
CA ALA A 139 -6.59 -19.59 -0.81
C ALA A 139 -6.49 -19.75 -2.35
N PRO A 140 -6.49 -20.98 -2.90
CA PRO A 140 -6.63 -21.18 -4.34
C PRO A 140 -7.85 -20.43 -4.89
N GLY A 141 -7.66 -19.68 -5.97
CA GLY A 141 -8.68 -18.78 -6.51
C GLY A 141 -8.90 -17.47 -5.75
N GLY A 142 -8.25 -17.28 -4.59
CA GLY A 142 -8.27 -16.04 -3.83
C GLY A 142 -7.66 -14.86 -4.60
N ARG A 143 -8.10 -13.64 -4.31
CA ARG A 143 -7.74 -12.43 -5.06
C ARG A 143 -6.88 -11.46 -4.26
N LEU A 144 -5.92 -10.84 -4.96
CA LEU A 144 -5.15 -9.70 -4.49
C LEU A 144 -5.57 -8.44 -5.25
N VAL A 145 -5.80 -7.33 -4.55
CA VAL A 145 -5.74 -6.00 -5.15
C VAL A 145 -4.47 -5.32 -4.68
N LEU A 146 -3.63 -4.97 -5.65
CA LEU A 146 -2.37 -4.26 -5.45
C LEU A 146 -2.47 -2.86 -6.07
N LYS A 147 -2.26 -1.81 -5.27
CA LYS A 147 -2.09 -0.45 -5.78
C LYS A 147 -0.62 -0.05 -5.72
N VAL A 148 -0.07 0.31 -6.86
CA VAL A 148 1.32 0.79 -6.97
C VAL A 148 1.40 1.98 -7.92
N VAL A 149 2.34 2.88 -7.67
CA VAL A 149 2.59 4.02 -8.57
C VAL A 149 2.95 3.53 -9.98
N ASN A 150 2.43 4.19 -11.01
CA ASN A 150 2.87 3.93 -12.38
C ASN A 150 4.30 4.47 -12.58
N GLY A 151 5.27 3.58 -12.40
CA GLY A 151 6.68 3.94 -12.56
C GLY A 151 7.02 4.41 -13.98
N GLY A 152 6.28 3.93 -15.00
CA GLY A 152 6.43 4.41 -16.37
C GLY A 152 6.14 5.91 -16.48
N LEU A 153 4.98 6.35 -15.97
CA LEU A 153 4.61 7.76 -16.00
C LEU A 153 5.60 8.64 -15.20
N VAL A 154 6.05 8.18 -14.02
CA VAL A 154 7.05 8.91 -13.21
C VAL A 154 8.37 9.07 -13.94
N LEU A 155 8.79 8.07 -14.71
CA LEU A 155 10.02 8.11 -15.49
C LEU A 155 9.91 9.03 -16.71
N ASP A 156 8.72 9.05 -17.33
CA ASP A 156 8.46 9.80 -18.57
C ASP A 156 8.09 11.28 -18.29
N ASP A 157 7.46 11.59 -17.12
CA ASP A 157 7.12 12.96 -16.64
C ASP A 157 7.71 13.20 -15.24
N PHE A 158 9.05 13.16 -15.15
CA PHE A 158 9.74 13.34 -13.88
C PHE A 158 9.67 14.77 -13.36
N ARG A 159 9.21 14.94 -12.12
CA ARG A 159 9.19 16.22 -11.42
C ARG A 159 10.20 16.22 -10.28
N GLN A 160 11.20 17.08 -10.38
CA GLN A 160 12.26 17.19 -9.37
C GLN A 160 11.75 17.71 -8.03
N THR A 161 10.75 18.60 -8.03
CA THR A 161 10.21 19.19 -6.80
C THR A 161 8.69 19.21 -6.82
N GLU A 162 8.09 18.94 -5.67
CA GLU A 162 6.65 19.02 -5.46
C GLU A 162 6.37 19.80 -4.17
N ARG A 163 5.28 20.56 -4.16
CA ARG A 163 4.78 21.25 -2.98
C ARG A 163 3.31 20.93 -2.79
N GLU A 164 3.00 20.43 -1.62
CA GLU A 164 1.63 20.13 -1.20
C GLU A 164 1.26 21.00 0.00
N GLU A 165 0.02 21.47 0.03
CA GLU A 165 -0.57 22.06 1.24
C GLU A 165 -1.79 21.23 1.63
N ARG A 166 -1.79 20.77 2.87
CA ARG A 166 -2.88 19.93 3.37
C ARG A 166 -3.04 20.11 4.88
N ASP A 167 -4.25 20.46 5.30
CA ASP A 167 -4.63 20.49 6.71
C ASP A 167 -3.69 21.33 7.61
N GLY A 168 -3.25 22.51 7.12
CA GLY A 168 -2.35 23.40 7.84
C GLY A 168 -0.90 22.92 7.91
N ALA A 169 -0.51 21.97 7.08
CA ALA A 169 0.88 21.59 6.88
C ALA A 169 1.32 21.86 5.44
N VAL A 170 2.54 22.36 5.28
CA VAL A 170 3.24 22.47 4.02
C VAL A 170 4.21 21.30 3.92
N VAL A 171 4.14 20.57 2.81
CA VAL A 171 5.01 19.45 2.49
C VAL A 171 5.81 19.81 1.24
N LEU A 172 7.12 19.80 1.36
CA LEU A 172 8.03 19.95 0.23
C LEU A 172 8.67 18.59 -0.05
N VAL A 173 8.67 18.19 -1.31
CA VAL A 173 9.28 16.93 -1.75
C VAL A 173 10.33 17.25 -2.79
N VAL A 174 11.55 16.76 -2.57
CA VAL A 174 12.62 16.77 -3.56
C VAL A 174 12.83 15.35 -4.03
N ASN A 175 12.63 15.13 -5.32
CA ASN A 175 12.72 13.86 -5.98
C ASN A 175 14.09 13.66 -6.63
N THR A 176 14.63 12.46 -6.52
CA THR A 176 15.84 12.02 -7.24
C THR A 176 15.57 10.66 -7.87
N LEU A 177 15.95 10.49 -9.13
CA LEU A 177 15.88 9.20 -9.82
C LEU A 177 17.27 8.56 -9.88
N THR A 178 17.31 7.27 -9.63
CA THR A 178 18.44 6.40 -9.97
C THR A 178 17.94 5.34 -10.94
N PHE A 179 18.86 4.74 -11.72
CA PHE A 179 18.55 3.74 -12.74
C PHE A 179 19.32 2.46 -12.42
N ASP A 180 18.89 1.33 -13.02
CA ASP A 180 19.49 0.01 -12.88
C ASP A 180 19.41 -0.60 -11.45
N PRO A 181 18.25 -0.87 -10.92
CA PRO A 181 16.90 -0.63 -11.45
C PRO A 181 16.36 0.79 -11.13
N PRO A 182 15.36 1.29 -11.89
CA PRO A 182 14.79 2.62 -11.64
C PRO A 182 14.21 2.75 -10.23
N ARG A 183 14.67 3.76 -9.47
CA ARG A 183 14.22 4.06 -8.11
C ARG A 183 13.96 5.54 -7.94
N LEU A 184 12.89 5.86 -7.25
CA LEU A 184 12.56 7.20 -6.82
C LEU A 184 12.96 7.36 -5.34
N THR A 185 13.87 8.30 -5.08
CA THR A 185 14.16 8.76 -3.72
C THR A 185 13.47 10.09 -3.51
N GLN A 186 12.65 10.20 -2.49
CA GLN A 186 11.95 11.41 -2.10
C GLN A 186 12.51 11.91 -0.77
N ARG A 187 13.04 13.14 -0.75
CA ARG A 187 13.31 13.84 0.50
C ARG A 187 12.09 14.69 0.82
N VAL A 188 11.42 14.35 1.91
CA VAL A 188 10.15 14.94 2.33
C VAL A 188 10.39 15.85 3.52
N THR A 189 10.16 17.15 3.36
CA THR A 189 10.16 18.12 4.46
C THR A 189 8.74 18.48 4.82
N VAL A 190 8.35 18.27 6.08
CA VAL A 190 7.02 18.63 6.61
C VAL A 190 7.17 19.80 7.56
N ARG A 191 6.33 20.84 7.41
CA ARG A 191 6.25 21.98 8.32
C ARG A 191 4.79 22.37 8.56
N GLY A 192 4.37 22.47 9.81
CA GLY A 192 3.03 22.92 10.15
C GLY A 192 2.43 22.28 11.39
N SER A 193 1.10 22.31 11.49
CA SER A 193 0.33 21.90 12.66
C SER A 193 0.51 20.41 13.05
N ARG A 194 0.93 19.56 12.10
CA ARG A 194 1.19 18.13 12.32
C ARG A 194 2.64 17.80 12.71
N GLY A 195 3.49 18.82 12.89
CA GLY A 195 4.89 18.67 13.27
C GLY A 195 5.87 19.21 12.22
N HIS A 196 7.15 19.00 12.52
CA HIS A 196 8.27 19.41 11.67
C HIS A 196 9.22 18.23 11.55
N GLY A 197 9.73 17.98 10.34
CA GLY A 197 10.72 16.95 10.12
C GLY A 197 11.16 16.82 8.69
N GLU A 198 12.29 16.15 8.52
CA GLU A 198 12.79 15.73 7.21
C GLU A 198 12.88 14.21 7.23
N TYR A 199 12.38 13.60 6.15
CA TYR A 199 12.31 12.15 6.01
C TYR A 199 12.72 11.75 4.62
N GLU A 200 13.29 10.58 4.49
CA GLU A 200 13.58 9.98 3.20
C GLU A 200 12.61 8.84 2.93
N ARG A 201 12.18 8.69 1.69
CA ARG A 201 11.39 7.59 1.20
C ARG A 201 11.98 7.12 -0.12
N ARG A 202 12.22 5.83 -0.26
CA ARG A 202 12.72 5.20 -1.48
C ARG A 202 11.69 4.23 -2.02
N GLN A 203 11.55 4.19 -3.33
CA GLN A 203 10.62 3.26 -3.98
C GLN A 203 11.17 2.82 -5.34
N ARG A 204 11.18 1.53 -5.58
CA ARG A 204 11.41 0.92 -6.87
C ARG A 204 10.25 1.27 -7.80
N LEU A 205 10.53 1.77 -9.00
CA LEU A 205 9.54 2.12 -10.00
C LEU A 205 9.36 0.96 -10.98
N TYR A 206 8.16 0.44 -11.06
CA TYR A 206 7.81 -0.64 -11.99
C TYR A 206 6.96 -0.12 -13.12
N ARG A 207 7.23 -0.58 -14.35
CA ARG A 207 6.29 -0.51 -15.47
C ARG A 207 5.29 -1.67 -15.38
N MET A 208 4.15 -1.57 -16.05
CA MET A 208 3.09 -2.59 -15.97
C MET A 208 3.57 -3.99 -16.38
N GLU A 209 4.42 -4.06 -17.40
CA GLU A 209 4.98 -5.33 -17.88
C GLU A 209 5.84 -6.02 -16.82
N GLN A 210 6.62 -5.23 -16.08
CA GLN A 210 7.46 -5.72 -14.98
C GLN A 210 6.59 -6.20 -13.81
N MET A 211 5.51 -5.44 -13.49
CA MET A 211 4.55 -5.86 -12.44
C MET A 211 3.83 -7.15 -12.82
N ARG A 212 3.43 -7.29 -14.10
CA ARG A 212 2.81 -8.52 -14.59
C ARG A 212 3.76 -9.72 -14.44
N ALA A 213 5.00 -9.57 -14.89
CA ALA A 213 6.00 -10.63 -14.78
C ALA A 213 6.27 -11.03 -13.30
N ALA A 214 6.40 -10.05 -12.41
CA ALA A 214 6.63 -10.30 -10.98
C ALA A 214 5.43 -11.02 -10.31
N LEU A 215 4.20 -10.61 -10.63
CA LEU A 215 2.99 -11.26 -10.13
C LEU A 215 2.86 -12.68 -10.66
N GLU A 216 3.10 -12.91 -11.95
CA GLU A 216 3.03 -14.23 -12.57
C GLU A 216 4.08 -15.18 -11.99
N HIS A 217 5.31 -14.67 -11.75
CA HIS A 217 6.37 -15.43 -11.07
C HIS A 217 5.94 -15.85 -9.65
N ALA A 218 5.23 -15.00 -8.94
CA ALA A 218 4.68 -15.31 -7.61
C ALA A 218 3.43 -16.24 -7.65
N GLY A 219 2.97 -16.69 -8.82
CA GLY A 219 1.78 -17.54 -8.95
C GLY A 219 0.45 -16.77 -8.91
N LEU A 220 0.50 -15.45 -9.17
CA LEU A 220 -0.65 -14.54 -9.20
C LEU A 220 -0.94 -14.14 -10.66
N ALA A 221 -2.02 -14.65 -11.23
CA ALA A 221 -2.45 -14.28 -12.58
C ALA A 221 -3.12 -12.90 -12.56
N VAL A 222 -2.63 -11.95 -13.36
CA VAL A 222 -3.27 -10.64 -13.49
C VAL A 222 -4.60 -10.78 -14.22
N VAL A 223 -5.69 -10.44 -13.54
CA VAL A 223 -7.07 -10.51 -14.05
C VAL A 223 -7.47 -9.21 -14.73
N ASP A 224 -7.18 -8.07 -14.08
CA ASP A 224 -7.55 -6.75 -14.58
C ASP A 224 -6.59 -5.66 -14.06
N VAL A 225 -6.58 -4.49 -14.73
CA VAL A 225 -5.78 -3.32 -14.33
C VAL A 225 -6.59 -2.06 -14.56
N PHE A 226 -6.72 -1.24 -13.51
CA PHE A 226 -7.45 0.02 -13.53
C PHE A 226 -6.57 1.21 -13.21
N ALA A 227 -6.95 2.40 -13.67
CA ALA A 227 -6.34 3.68 -13.31
C ALA A 227 -6.79 4.14 -11.90
N ASN A 228 -8.01 3.77 -11.53
CA ASN A 228 -8.66 4.10 -10.25
C ASN A 228 -9.74 3.05 -9.92
N LEU A 229 -10.36 3.16 -8.76
CA LEU A 229 -11.43 2.27 -8.32
C LEU A 229 -12.82 2.63 -8.85
N ASP A 230 -12.95 3.71 -9.64
CA ASP A 230 -14.19 4.07 -10.33
C ASP A 230 -14.35 3.31 -11.66
N GLY A 231 -13.40 2.42 -11.98
CA GLY A 231 -13.44 1.53 -13.15
C GLY A 231 -12.78 2.09 -14.41
N ALA A 232 -12.09 3.24 -14.32
CA ALA A 232 -11.32 3.75 -15.46
C ALA A 232 -10.18 2.77 -15.81
N ARG A 233 -10.04 2.45 -17.11
CA ARG A 233 -8.97 1.57 -17.57
C ARG A 233 -7.60 2.19 -17.37
N PHE A 234 -6.63 1.35 -17.03
CA PHE A 234 -5.25 1.78 -16.96
C PHE A 234 -4.68 2.13 -18.34
N GLU A 235 -4.03 3.29 -18.40
CA GLU A 235 -3.25 3.75 -19.57
C GLU A 235 -1.83 4.09 -19.09
N SER A 236 -0.81 3.50 -19.71
CA SER A 236 0.58 3.59 -19.27
C SER A 236 1.14 5.01 -19.27
N ASN A 237 0.65 5.88 -20.14
CA ASN A 237 1.11 7.25 -20.36
C ASN A 237 0.32 8.35 -19.62
N SER A 238 -0.79 7.99 -18.95
CA SER A 238 -1.67 8.98 -18.31
C SER A 238 -2.12 8.60 -16.91
N SER A 239 -2.19 7.30 -16.59
CA SER A 239 -2.62 6.84 -15.28
C SER A 239 -1.51 7.01 -14.23
N SER A 240 -1.79 7.71 -13.13
CA SER A 240 -0.81 7.95 -12.05
C SER A 240 -0.50 6.70 -11.21
N ALA A 241 -1.41 5.75 -11.17
CA ALA A 241 -1.27 4.50 -10.43
C ALA A 241 -1.79 3.31 -11.23
N MET A 242 -1.28 2.12 -10.90
CA MET A 242 -1.77 0.84 -11.35
C MET A 242 -2.56 0.20 -10.21
N TRP A 243 -3.86 -0.03 -10.42
CA TRP A 243 -4.71 -0.82 -9.55
C TRP A 243 -4.86 -2.21 -10.17
N ILE A 244 -4.05 -3.13 -9.72
CA ILE A 244 -3.92 -4.45 -10.30
C ILE A 244 -4.75 -5.43 -9.52
N VAL A 245 -5.67 -6.11 -10.19
CA VAL A 245 -6.39 -7.28 -9.64
C VAL A 245 -5.67 -8.52 -10.12
N ALA A 246 -5.22 -9.34 -9.17
CA ALA A 246 -4.57 -10.60 -9.48
C ALA A 246 -5.26 -11.75 -8.73
N GLN A 247 -5.20 -12.96 -9.27
CA GLN A 247 -5.81 -14.15 -8.69
C GLN A 247 -4.76 -15.25 -8.50
N ARG A 248 -4.77 -15.89 -7.33
CA ARG A 248 -3.94 -17.07 -7.08
C ARG A 248 -4.39 -18.24 -7.96
N ARG A 249 -3.44 -18.81 -8.70
CA ARG A 249 -3.62 -20.06 -9.47
C ARG A 249 -3.75 -21.28 -8.58
#